data_d57a16c83bf1bb8689d1fe549b91bc55
#
_entry.id   d57a16c83bf1bb8689d1fe549b91bc55
#
_cell.length_a   1.000
_cell.length_b   1.000
_cell.length_c   1.000
_cell.angle_alpha   90.00
_cell.angle_beta   90.00
_cell.angle_gamma   90.00
#
_symmetry.space_group_name_H-M   'P 1'
#
loop_
_entity.id
_entity.type
_entity.pdbx_description
1 polymer ?
#
loop_
_entity_poly.entity_id
_entity_poly.type
_entity_poly.pdbx_seq_one_letter_code
_entity_poly.pdbx_strand_id
1 'polypeptide(L)'
;ARTGKTLSFTAFIIVCLAKAIDENKWMHAYRNWRNQIVMFADVDVNTMIEIEAEGRKKVIPHFIRAANQRTIMDIHNEIRATQAKPAETSEYNVGWLGFLPAFAWGIFFWFIFKSPWLLKKSFGTVGITSVGMFGKGAGWAIPFGLHTLDVALGGMAQKPGVIDGRIEICEYLCITLCFDHDIVDGAPAARFTQRLKELIESGYGLKEASFDNETS
;
A
#
# COMPACT_ATOMS: atom_id res chain seq x y z
N ALA A 1 -8.94 -21.23 2.67
CA ALA A 1 -9.24 -21.73 1.32
C ALA A 1 -10.57 -22.52 1.27
N ARG A 2 -11.70 -21.94 1.68
CA ARG A 2 -13.04 -22.61 1.57
C ARG A 2 -13.75 -22.31 0.24
N THR A 3 -13.32 -21.32 -0.53
CA THR A 3 -14.05 -20.85 -1.72
C THR A 3 -13.35 -21.13 -3.06
N GLY A 4 -12.24 -21.85 -3.09
CA GLY A 4 -11.51 -22.15 -4.34
C GLY A 4 -10.91 -20.95 -5.08
N LYS A 5 -11.23 -19.70 -4.70
CA LYS A 5 -10.64 -18.48 -5.24
C LYS A 5 -9.52 -17.97 -4.32
N THR A 6 -8.33 -17.83 -4.87
CA THR A 6 -7.16 -17.28 -4.13
C THR A 6 -7.32 -15.77 -3.99
N LEU A 7 -7.73 -15.31 -2.81
CA LEU A 7 -7.82 -13.88 -2.50
C LEU A 7 -6.42 -13.25 -2.53
N SER A 8 -6.30 -12.04 -3.05
CA SER A 8 -5.02 -11.31 -3.05
C SER A 8 -4.65 -10.91 -1.62
N PHE A 9 -3.51 -11.43 -1.15
CA PHE A 9 -2.97 -11.06 0.15
C PHE A 9 -2.68 -9.56 0.25
N THR A 10 -2.17 -8.97 -0.83
CA THR A 10 -1.93 -7.53 -0.91
C THR A 10 -3.23 -6.73 -0.75
N ALA A 11 -4.34 -7.18 -1.36
CA ALA A 11 -5.64 -6.53 -1.20
C ALA A 11 -6.11 -6.54 0.27
N PHE A 12 -5.95 -7.67 0.96
CA PHE A 12 -6.25 -7.79 2.39
C PHE A 12 -5.44 -6.80 3.23
N ILE A 13 -4.12 -6.73 3.02
CA ILE A 13 -3.26 -5.80 3.76
C ILE A 13 -3.62 -4.35 3.45
N ILE A 14 -3.97 -4.02 2.19
CA ILE A 14 -4.39 -2.66 1.81
C ILE A 14 -5.67 -2.25 2.55
N VAL A 15 -6.65 -3.14 2.69
CA VAL A 15 -7.88 -2.84 3.45
C VAL A 15 -7.58 -2.62 4.94
N CYS A 16 -6.76 -3.46 5.56
CA CYS A 16 -6.33 -3.28 6.95
C CYS A 16 -5.58 -1.95 7.14
N LEU A 17 -4.67 -1.62 6.22
CA LEU A 17 -3.91 -0.38 6.22
C LEU A 17 -4.82 0.85 6.07
N ALA A 18 -5.72 0.82 5.08
CA ALA A 18 -6.67 1.90 4.82
C ALA A 18 -7.60 2.12 6.03
N LYS A 19 -8.06 1.05 6.70
CA LYS A 19 -8.85 1.11 7.92
C LYS A 19 -8.07 1.74 9.08
N ALA A 20 -6.81 1.34 9.30
CA ALA A 20 -5.96 1.90 10.34
C ALA A 20 -5.69 3.41 10.10
N ILE A 21 -5.48 3.82 8.84
CA ILE A 21 -5.29 5.22 8.46
C ILE A 21 -6.58 6.02 8.63
N ASP A 22 -7.74 5.45 8.29
CA ASP A 22 -9.04 6.13 8.46
C ASP A 22 -9.33 6.46 9.93
N GLU A 23 -8.88 5.61 10.85
CA GLU A 23 -8.93 5.84 12.31
C GLU A 23 -7.90 6.88 12.78
N ASN A 24 -6.83 7.10 12.01
CA ASN A 24 -5.77 8.08 12.33
C ASN A 24 -5.20 8.75 11.07
N LYS A 25 -5.92 9.76 10.59
CA LYS A 25 -5.62 10.45 9.31
C LYS A 25 -4.30 11.23 9.29
N TRP A 26 -3.63 11.38 10.42
CA TRP A 26 -2.28 11.96 10.47
C TRP A 26 -1.26 11.10 9.72
N MET A 27 -1.47 9.79 9.67
CA MET A 27 -0.55 8.83 9.05
C MET A 27 -0.38 9.01 7.55
N HIS A 28 -1.30 9.73 6.88
CA HIS A 28 -1.22 10.03 5.44
C HIS A 28 -1.38 11.53 5.12
N ALA A 29 -1.17 12.39 6.11
CA ALA A 29 -1.21 13.84 5.95
C ALA A 29 0.03 14.34 5.19
N TYR A 30 -0.11 15.46 4.48
CA TYR A 30 1.01 16.14 3.85
C TYR A 30 1.18 17.56 4.38
N ARG A 31 2.41 18.07 4.36
CA ARG A 31 2.73 19.43 4.70
C ARG A 31 2.75 20.28 3.44
N ASN A 32 2.00 21.41 3.44
CA ASN A 32 2.01 22.36 2.33
C ASN A 32 3.20 23.33 2.43
N TRP A 33 3.35 24.18 1.40
CA TRP A 33 4.42 25.19 1.34
C TRP A 33 4.34 26.26 2.45
N ARG A 34 3.18 26.39 3.13
CA ARG A 34 2.97 27.28 4.29
C ARG A 34 3.21 26.61 5.63
N ASN A 35 3.81 25.43 5.66
CA ASN A 35 3.98 24.60 6.88
C ASN A 35 2.65 24.18 7.54
N GLN A 36 1.53 24.15 6.81
CA GLN A 36 0.26 23.66 7.32
C GLN A 36 0.10 22.19 6.98
N ILE A 37 -0.43 21.42 7.90
CA ILE A 37 -0.75 20.01 7.68
C ILE A 37 -2.09 19.90 6.97
N VAL A 38 -2.11 19.18 5.87
CA VAL A 38 -3.30 18.87 5.07
C VAL A 38 -3.64 17.40 5.25
N MET A 39 -4.79 17.12 5.84
CA MET A 39 -5.33 15.78 5.99
C MET A 39 -6.36 15.51 4.90
N PHE A 40 -6.42 14.28 4.42
CA PHE A 40 -7.38 13.85 3.40
C PHE A 40 -8.47 12.96 3.99
N ALA A 41 -9.66 12.99 3.40
CA ALA A 41 -10.75 12.08 3.76
C ALA A 41 -10.48 10.67 3.21
N ASP A 42 -10.02 10.61 1.95
CA ASP A 42 -9.79 9.36 1.24
C ASP A 42 -8.34 8.90 1.35
N VAL A 43 -8.17 7.60 1.52
CA VAL A 43 -6.87 6.93 1.54
C VAL A 43 -6.57 6.42 0.13
N ASP A 44 -5.62 7.07 -0.55
CA ASP A 44 -5.18 6.66 -1.89
C ASP A 44 -3.87 5.89 -1.77
N VAL A 45 -3.93 4.58 -2.04
CA VAL A 45 -2.78 3.68 -1.89
C VAL A 45 -2.03 3.55 -3.22
N ASN A 46 -0.76 3.92 -3.22
CA ASN A 46 0.16 3.60 -4.31
C ASN A 46 0.76 2.22 -4.08
N THR A 47 0.49 1.29 -4.98
CA THR A 47 1.03 -0.08 -4.92
C THR A 47 1.77 -0.44 -6.19
N MET A 48 2.75 -1.34 -6.07
CA MET A 48 3.49 -1.87 -7.21
C MET A 48 2.86 -3.18 -7.65
N ILE A 49 2.47 -3.28 -8.93
CA ILE A 49 1.86 -4.47 -9.51
C ILE A 49 2.78 -5.05 -10.58
N GLU A 50 3.08 -6.36 -10.48
CA GLU A 50 3.79 -7.08 -11.52
C GLU A 50 2.81 -7.46 -12.63
N ILE A 51 3.12 -7.06 -13.86
CA ILE A 51 2.39 -7.40 -15.08
C ILE A 51 3.32 -8.16 -16.04
N GLU A 52 2.76 -8.93 -16.94
CA GLU A 52 3.49 -9.56 -18.04
C GLU A 52 3.42 -8.66 -19.27
N ALA A 53 4.59 -8.28 -19.81
CA ALA A 53 4.73 -7.41 -20.96
C ALA A 53 5.79 -7.97 -21.89
N GLU A 54 5.43 -8.26 -23.15
CA GLU A 54 6.35 -8.77 -24.18
C GLU A 54 7.14 -10.02 -23.72
N GLY A 55 6.48 -10.91 -22.97
CA GLY A 55 7.12 -12.11 -22.40
C GLY A 55 8.09 -11.82 -21.25
N ARG A 56 8.08 -10.61 -20.70
CA ARG A 56 8.87 -10.21 -19.52
C ARG A 56 7.98 -9.71 -18.40
N LYS A 57 8.39 -9.97 -17.18
CA LYS A 57 7.75 -9.41 -15.99
C LYS A 57 8.21 -7.97 -15.79
N LYS A 58 7.24 -7.05 -15.72
CA LYS A 58 7.46 -5.62 -15.48
C LYS A 58 6.64 -5.19 -14.27
N VAL A 59 7.25 -4.39 -13.40
CA VAL A 59 6.55 -3.80 -12.26
C VAL A 59 6.10 -2.39 -12.62
N ILE A 60 4.82 -2.12 -12.42
CA ILE A 60 4.22 -0.81 -12.66
C ILE A 60 3.58 -0.25 -11.39
N PRO A 61 3.64 1.07 -11.16
CA PRO A 61 2.85 1.69 -10.10
C PRO A 61 1.36 1.66 -10.47
N HIS A 62 0.52 1.41 -9.46
CA HIS A 62 -0.94 1.46 -9.58
C HIS A 62 -1.54 2.15 -8.37
N PHE A 63 -2.56 2.99 -8.59
CA PHE A 63 -3.19 3.77 -7.53
C PHE A 63 -4.58 3.24 -7.23
N ILE A 64 -4.74 2.66 -6.04
CA ILE A 64 -6.04 2.27 -5.51
C ILE A 64 -6.63 3.48 -4.79
N ARG A 65 -7.61 4.13 -5.41
CA ARG A 65 -8.24 5.33 -4.88
C ARG A 65 -9.30 5.02 -3.84
N ALA A 66 -9.41 5.88 -2.81
CA ALA A 66 -10.38 5.77 -1.72
C ALA A 66 -10.46 4.36 -1.11
N ALA A 67 -9.31 3.72 -0.85
CA ALA A 67 -9.22 2.35 -0.35
C ALA A 67 -9.98 2.14 0.97
N ASN A 68 -10.13 3.19 1.79
CA ASN A 68 -10.91 3.15 3.04
C ASN A 68 -12.43 3.03 2.84
N GLN A 69 -12.92 3.20 1.62
CA GLN A 69 -14.35 3.09 1.26
C GLN A 69 -14.64 1.81 0.45
N ARG A 70 -13.66 0.92 0.31
CA ARG A 70 -13.72 -0.23 -0.60
C ARG A 70 -13.58 -1.55 0.15
N THR A 71 -14.22 -2.59 -0.38
CA THR A 71 -14.11 -3.95 0.14
C THR A 71 -12.82 -4.64 -0.34
N ILE A 72 -12.45 -5.75 0.32
CA ILE A 72 -11.32 -6.57 -0.12
C ILE A 72 -11.54 -7.08 -1.55
N MET A 73 -12.79 -7.43 -1.90
CA MET A 73 -13.14 -7.95 -3.23
C MET A 73 -12.99 -6.89 -4.31
N ASP A 74 -13.38 -5.64 -4.04
CA ASP A 74 -13.20 -4.53 -4.99
C ASP A 74 -11.73 -4.33 -5.31
N ILE A 75 -10.89 -4.27 -4.27
CA ILE A 75 -9.45 -4.09 -4.43
C ILE A 75 -8.79 -5.31 -5.09
N HIS A 76 -9.21 -6.54 -4.71
CA HIS A 76 -8.75 -7.76 -5.35
C HIS A 76 -9.05 -7.76 -6.86
N ASN A 77 -10.29 -7.46 -7.23
CA ASN A 77 -10.72 -7.44 -8.62
C ASN A 77 -9.96 -6.38 -9.43
N GLU A 78 -9.73 -5.19 -8.87
CA GLU A 78 -8.95 -4.14 -9.51
C GLU A 78 -7.48 -4.55 -9.73
N ILE A 79 -6.83 -5.16 -8.74
CA ILE A 79 -5.47 -5.67 -8.88
C ILE A 79 -5.41 -6.74 -9.98
N ARG A 80 -6.37 -7.69 -10.00
CA ARG A 80 -6.42 -8.74 -11.03
C ARG A 80 -6.69 -8.18 -12.42
N ALA A 81 -7.62 -7.22 -12.54
CA ALA A 81 -7.89 -6.53 -13.79
C ALA A 81 -6.65 -5.79 -14.32
N THR A 82 -5.88 -5.16 -13.42
CA THR A 82 -4.63 -4.48 -13.79
C THR A 82 -3.56 -5.47 -14.24
N GLN A 83 -3.44 -6.62 -13.56
CA GLN A 83 -2.51 -7.69 -13.96
C GLN A 83 -2.85 -8.30 -15.33
N ALA A 84 -4.12 -8.31 -15.70
CA ALA A 84 -4.59 -8.86 -16.99
C ALA A 84 -4.50 -7.86 -18.17
N LYS A 85 -4.26 -6.56 -17.90
CA LYS A 85 -4.16 -5.55 -18.95
C LYS A 85 -2.86 -5.71 -19.74
N PRO A 86 -2.91 -5.59 -21.11
CA PRO A 86 -1.69 -5.50 -21.90
C PRO A 86 -0.86 -4.27 -21.48
N ALA A 87 0.47 -4.41 -21.52
CA ALA A 87 1.41 -3.38 -21.07
C ALA A 87 1.35 -2.05 -21.85
N GLU A 88 0.71 -2.03 -23.01
CA GLU A 88 0.58 -0.84 -23.86
C GLU A 88 -0.36 0.23 -23.26
N THR A 89 -1.18 -0.10 -22.27
CA THR A 89 -2.13 0.79 -21.61
C THR A 89 -1.58 1.42 -20.31
N SER A 90 -0.26 1.60 -20.20
CA SER A 90 0.29 2.38 -19.09
C SER A 90 -0.22 3.83 -19.18
N GLU A 91 -1.04 4.26 -18.22
CA GLU A 91 -1.56 5.63 -18.10
C GLU A 91 -0.46 6.69 -17.96
N TYR A 92 0.79 6.27 -17.83
CA TYR A 92 1.98 7.12 -17.76
C TYR A 92 2.64 7.30 -19.12
N ASN A 93 1.86 7.63 -20.16
CA ASN A 93 2.47 8.04 -21.42
C ASN A 93 2.96 9.49 -21.30
N VAL A 94 4.09 9.65 -20.61
CA VAL A 94 4.81 10.94 -20.46
C VAL A 94 5.72 11.25 -21.66
N GLY A 95 5.48 10.61 -22.81
CA GLY A 95 6.33 10.77 -24.00
C GLY A 95 6.53 12.23 -24.45
N TRP A 96 5.51 13.08 -24.31
CA TRP A 96 5.61 14.50 -24.59
C TRP A 96 6.45 15.30 -23.58
N LEU A 97 6.53 14.82 -22.33
CA LEU A 97 7.36 15.40 -21.28
C LEU A 97 8.86 15.16 -21.51
N GLY A 98 9.24 14.16 -22.32
CA GLY A 98 10.64 13.89 -22.68
C GLY A 98 11.32 15.02 -23.46
N PHE A 99 10.55 15.95 -24.05
CA PHE A 99 11.08 17.12 -24.74
C PHE A 99 11.35 18.32 -23.82
N LEU A 100 10.99 18.23 -22.54
CA LEU A 100 11.22 19.31 -21.58
C LEU A 100 12.72 19.35 -21.18
N PRO A 101 13.34 20.55 -21.17
CA PRO A 101 14.70 20.71 -20.68
C PRO A 101 14.79 20.36 -19.19
N ALA A 102 15.95 19.87 -18.74
CA ALA A 102 16.14 19.36 -17.37
C ALA A 102 15.72 20.34 -16.27
N PHE A 103 15.89 21.64 -16.47
CA PHE A 103 15.47 22.64 -15.48
C PHE A 103 13.94 22.72 -15.34
N ALA A 104 13.17 22.49 -16.42
CA ALA A 104 11.71 22.51 -16.39
C ALA A 104 11.17 21.33 -15.56
N TRP A 105 11.85 20.16 -15.56
CA TRP A 105 11.55 19.05 -14.67
C TRP A 105 11.73 19.42 -13.20
N GLY A 106 12.80 20.15 -12.86
CA GLY A 106 13.03 20.63 -11.50
C GLY A 106 11.88 21.53 -11.00
N ILE A 107 11.44 22.49 -11.86
CA ILE A 107 10.32 23.39 -11.55
C ILE A 107 9.01 22.59 -11.42
N PHE A 108 8.75 21.67 -12.33
CA PHE A 108 7.54 20.83 -12.31
C PHE A 108 7.44 20.00 -11.03
N PHE A 109 8.51 19.28 -10.66
CA PHE A 109 8.54 18.51 -9.42
C PHE A 109 8.47 19.41 -8.19
N TRP A 110 9.12 20.59 -8.22
CA TRP A 110 9.02 21.55 -7.13
C TRP A 110 7.56 21.95 -6.86
N PHE A 111 6.76 22.23 -7.91
CA PHE A 111 5.34 22.51 -7.75
C PHE A 111 4.55 21.31 -7.21
N ILE A 112 4.80 20.10 -7.69
CA ILE A 112 4.15 18.90 -7.20
C ILE A 112 4.43 18.71 -5.69
N PHE A 113 5.70 18.79 -5.28
CA PHE A 113 6.09 18.60 -3.89
C PHE A 113 5.63 19.72 -2.95
N LYS A 114 5.32 20.88 -3.46
CA LYS A 114 4.77 22.00 -2.66
C LYS A 114 3.25 21.98 -2.53
N SER A 115 2.56 21.17 -3.34
CA SER A 115 1.10 21.05 -3.31
C SER A 115 0.65 19.67 -2.86
N PRO A 116 0.08 19.53 -1.64
CA PRO A 116 -0.47 18.26 -1.15
C PRO A 116 -1.50 17.61 -2.09
N TRP A 117 -2.30 18.42 -2.78
CA TRP A 117 -3.29 17.94 -3.74
C TRP A 117 -2.66 17.34 -4.99
N LEU A 118 -1.59 17.96 -5.51
CA LEU A 118 -0.86 17.41 -6.64
C LEU A 118 -0.09 16.16 -6.26
N LEU A 119 0.50 16.13 -5.05
CA LEU A 119 1.13 14.92 -4.50
C LEU A 119 0.12 13.76 -4.41
N LYS A 120 -1.04 14.00 -3.77
CA LYS A 120 -2.10 13.00 -3.69
C LYS A 120 -2.51 12.49 -5.07
N LYS A 121 -2.72 13.41 -6.03
CA LYS A 121 -3.13 13.05 -7.39
C LYS A 121 -2.08 12.22 -8.11
N SER A 122 -0.80 12.58 -7.99
CA SER A 122 0.31 11.97 -8.73
C SER A 122 0.90 10.73 -8.08
N PHE A 123 0.89 10.65 -6.75
CA PHE A 123 1.59 9.60 -6.00
C PHE A 123 0.70 8.85 -5.01
N GLY A 124 -0.55 9.30 -4.76
CA GLY A 124 -1.39 8.78 -3.70
C GLY A 124 -1.12 9.46 -2.36
N THR A 125 -1.57 8.85 -1.26
CA THR A 125 -1.38 9.37 0.11
C THR A 125 -0.54 8.43 0.98
N VAL A 126 -0.39 7.18 0.57
CA VAL A 126 0.41 6.14 1.24
C VAL A 126 0.99 5.19 0.21
N GLY A 127 2.23 4.76 0.41
CA GLY A 127 2.89 3.77 -0.43
C GLY A 127 2.86 2.37 0.18
N ILE A 128 2.64 1.34 -0.64
CA ILE A 128 2.82 -0.05 -0.24
C ILE A 128 3.58 -0.81 -1.32
N THR A 129 4.62 -1.51 -0.92
CA THR A 129 5.37 -2.41 -1.80
C THR A 129 5.40 -3.82 -1.22
N SER A 130 5.26 -4.82 -2.06
CA SER A 130 5.31 -6.23 -1.66
C SER A 130 6.48 -6.91 -2.35
N VAL A 131 7.55 -7.17 -1.62
CA VAL A 131 8.76 -7.84 -2.12
C VAL A 131 8.90 -9.26 -1.58
N GLY A 132 8.15 -9.61 -0.55
CA GLY A 132 8.20 -10.94 0.10
C GLY A 132 7.75 -12.09 -0.80
N MET A 133 7.02 -11.80 -1.87
CA MET A 133 6.58 -12.81 -2.84
C MET A 133 7.71 -13.33 -3.72
N PHE A 134 8.84 -12.63 -3.78
CA PHE A 134 9.96 -12.97 -4.66
C PHE A 134 11.08 -13.74 -3.98
N GLY A 135 10.98 -13.98 -2.65
CA GLY A 135 11.99 -14.68 -1.86
C GLY A 135 11.42 -15.85 -1.07
N LYS A 136 12.30 -16.73 -0.59
CA LYS A 136 11.96 -17.79 0.36
C LYS A 136 12.49 -17.41 1.75
N GLY A 137 11.62 -17.48 2.76
CA GLY A 137 11.98 -17.24 4.16
C GLY A 137 11.75 -15.81 4.62
N ALA A 138 12.10 -15.52 5.89
CA ALA A 138 11.98 -14.21 6.49
C ALA A 138 12.94 -13.20 5.86
N GLY A 139 12.46 -12.00 5.63
CA GLY A 139 13.27 -10.89 5.15
C GLY A 139 12.54 -9.57 5.38
N TRP A 140 13.30 -8.53 5.74
CA TRP A 140 12.80 -7.18 5.91
C TRP A 140 13.15 -6.37 4.69
N ALA A 141 12.20 -5.64 4.13
CA ALA A 141 12.43 -4.66 3.09
C ALA A 141 12.32 -3.25 3.69
N ILE A 142 13.18 -2.34 3.28
CA ILE A 142 13.14 -0.94 3.70
C ILE A 142 12.59 -0.14 2.53
N PRO A 143 11.37 0.44 2.63
CA PRO A 143 10.83 1.27 1.57
C PRO A 143 11.57 2.62 1.52
N PHE A 144 11.81 3.11 0.30
CA PHE A 144 12.17 4.50 0.04
C PHE A 144 10.92 5.20 -0.45
N GLY A 145 10.31 6.01 0.42
CA GLY A 145 9.02 6.60 0.13
C GLY A 145 9.04 8.10 -0.07
N LEU A 146 7.97 8.56 -0.71
CA LEU A 146 7.63 9.98 -0.89
C LEU A 146 6.45 10.38 0.01
N HIS A 147 5.94 9.42 0.79
CA HIS A 147 4.72 9.59 1.56
C HIS A 147 5.05 9.76 3.04
N THR A 148 4.09 10.29 3.79
CA THR A 148 4.19 10.35 5.26
C THR A 148 4.25 8.97 5.88
N LEU A 149 3.63 7.98 5.21
CA LEU A 149 3.73 6.56 5.55
C LEU A 149 4.03 5.73 4.31
N ASP A 150 5.09 4.96 4.36
CA ASP A 150 5.40 3.93 3.38
C ASP A 150 5.53 2.57 4.05
N VAL A 151 4.94 1.56 3.42
CA VAL A 151 4.85 0.19 3.94
C VAL A 151 5.57 -0.78 3.00
N ALA A 152 6.44 -1.62 3.55
CA ALA A 152 7.02 -2.73 2.80
C ALA A 152 6.62 -4.07 3.40
N LEU A 153 5.99 -4.91 2.59
CA LEU A 153 5.69 -6.29 2.91
C LEU A 153 6.91 -7.14 2.55
N GLY A 154 7.57 -7.65 3.56
CA GLY A 154 8.73 -8.53 3.45
C GLY A 154 8.36 -10.00 3.37
N GLY A 155 9.30 -10.87 3.69
CA GLY A 155 9.13 -12.32 3.62
C GLY A 155 8.24 -12.89 4.72
N MET A 156 7.66 -14.05 4.46
CA MET A 156 6.97 -14.88 5.45
C MET A 156 7.86 -16.03 5.88
N ALA A 157 7.84 -16.36 7.17
CA ALA A 157 8.57 -17.50 7.71
C ALA A 157 7.88 -18.09 8.93
N GLN A 158 8.05 -19.40 9.11
CA GLN A 158 7.66 -20.08 10.31
C GLN A 158 8.72 -19.89 11.41
N LYS A 159 8.28 -19.48 12.60
CA LYS A 159 9.11 -19.28 13.78
C LYS A 159 8.38 -19.80 15.03
N PRO A 160 9.10 -20.20 16.08
CA PRO A 160 8.48 -20.51 17.35
C PRO A 160 7.84 -19.23 17.93
N GLY A 161 6.58 -19.35 18.34
CA GLY A 161 5.82 -18.32 19.04
C GLY A 161 5.19 -18.87 20.28
N VAL A 162 4.76 -18.02 21.22
CA VAL A 162 4.04 -18.43 22.41
C VAL A 162 2.55 -18.13 22.22
N ILE A 163 1.73 -19.18 22.19
CA ILE A 163 0.27 -19.12 22.13
C ILE A 163 -0.29 -19.82 23.36
N ASP A 164 -1.09 -19.12 24.15
CA ASP A 164 -1.72 -19.64 25.38
C ASP A 164 -0.73 -20.34 26.33
N GLY A 165 0.48 -19.76 26.45
CA GLY A 165 1.55 -20.29 27.32
C GLY A 165 2.31 -21.51 26.75
N ARG A 166 2.06 -21.89 25.49
CA ARG A 166 2.75 -23.01 24.81
C ARG A 166 3.58 -22.50 23.66
N ILE A 167 4.72 -23.17 23.42
CA ILE A 167 5.56 -22.86 22.24
C ILE A 167 4.98 -23.59 21.04
N GLU A 168 4.54 -22.85 20.02
CA GLU A 168 3.97 -23.39 18.80
C GLU A 168 4.71 -22.83 17.57
N ILE A 169 4.63 -23.53 16.44
CA ILE A 169 5.16 -23.01 15.17
C ILE A 169 4.12 -22.05 14.59
N CYS A 170 4.49 -20.78 14.51
CA CYS A 170 3.63 -19.71 13.99
C CYS A 170 4.19 -19.16 12.68
N GLU A 171 3.30 -18.75 11.78
CA GLU A 171 3.67 -18.07 10.56
C GLU A 171 3.76 -16.56 10.82
N TYR A 172 4.90 -15.95 10.48
CA TYR A 172 5.18 -14.54 10.68
C TYR A 172 5.38 -13.84 9.34
N LEU A 173 4.70 -12.71 9.16
CA LEU A 173 4.95 -11.77 8.07
C LEU A 173 5.86 -10.66 8.57
N CYS A 174 6.94 -10.36 7.83
CA CYS A 174 7.77 -9.20 8.10
C CYS A 174 7.14 -7.96 7.42
N ILE A 175 6.77 -6.94 8.22
CA ILE A 175 6.25 -5.66 7.71
C ILE A 175 7.15 -4.54 8.24
N THR A 176 7.60 -3.67 7.34
CA THR A 176 8.33 -2.44 7.69
C THR A 176 7.41 -1.25 7.44
N LEU A 177 7.29 -0.38 8.44
CA LEU A 177 6.57 0.88 8.35
C LEU A 177 7.58 2.02 8.48
N CYS A 178 7.66 2.88 7.48
CA CYS A 178 8.49 4.08 7.50
C CYS A 178 7.58 5.31 7.61
N PHE A 179 7.84 6.14 8.60
CA PHE A 179 7.08 7.36 8.86
C PHE A 179 7.96 8.59 8.64
N ASP A 180 7.38 9.63 8.05
CA ASP A 180 7.99 10.96 8.00
C ASP A 180 7.92 11.57 9.40
N HIS A 181 9.09 11.70 10.07
CA HIS A 181 9.18 12.20 11.43
C HIS A 181 8.90 13.71 11.54
N ASP A 182 8.85 14.44 10.43
CA ASP A 182 8.39 15.83 10.40
C ASP A 182 6.88 15.97 10.65
N ILE A 183 6.12 14.86 10.53
CA ILE A 183 4.66 14.84 10.64
C ILE A 183 4.20 13.89 11.74
N VAL A 184 4.86 12.74 11.91
CA VAL A 184 4.42 11.67 12.82
C VAL A 184 5.52 11.34 13.83
N ASP A 185 5.25 11.62 15.10
CA ASP A 185 6.14 11.25 16.20
C ASP A 185 6.10 9.76 16.55
N GLY A 186 7.10 9.29 17.30
CA GLY A 186 7.28 7.89 17.64
C GLY A 186 6.08 7.25 18.37
N ALA A 187 5.45 7.96 19.32
CA ALA A 187 4.33 7.40 20.08
C ALA A 187 3.05 7.20 19.23
N PRO A 188 2.61 8.15 18.39
CA PRO A 188 1.56 7.90 17.38
C PRO A 188 1.90 6.77 16.42
N ALA A 189 3.15 6.72 15.91
CA ALA A 189 3.61 5.67 15.02
C ALA A 189 3.51 4.27 15.66
N ALA A 190 3.93 4.14 16.92
CA ALA A 190 3.84 2.88 17.65
C ALA A 190 2.38 2.42 17.87
N ARG A 191 1.48 3.33 18.25
CA ARG A 191 0.04 3.01 18.40
C ARG A 191 -0.59 2.61 17.08
N PHE A 192 -0.25 3.29 15.99
CA PHE A 192 -0.71 2.93 14.65
C PHE A 192 -0.21 1.54 14.24
N THR A 193 1.06 1.24 14.47
CA THR A 193 1.67 -0.06 14.18
C THR A 193 0.95 -1.18 14.93
N GLN A 194 0.65 -0.98 16.22
CA GLN A 194 -0.10 -1.94 17.02
C GLN A 194 -1.51 -2.14 16.47
N ARG A 195 -2.19 -1.04 16.10
CA ARG A 195 -3.55 -1.12 15.53
C ARG A 195 -3.58 -1.85 14.19
N LEU A 196 -2.63 -1.58 13.31
CA LEU A 196 -2.49 -2.29 12.03
C LEU A 196 -2.26 -3.79 12.24
N LYS A 197 -1.38 -4.14 13.19
CA LYS A 197 -1.15 -5.54 13.58
C LYS A 197 -2.45 -6.22 14.03
N GLU A 198 -3.22 -5.61 14.91
CA GLU A 198 -4.50 -6.14 15.39
C GLU A 198 -5.50 -6.39 14.25
N LEU A 199 -5.62 -5.46 13.30
CA LEU A 199 -6.50 -5.61 12.14
C LEU A 199 -6.07 -6.79 11.24
N ILE A 200 -4.76 -6.96 11.04
CA ILE A 200 -4.21 -8.06 10.24
C ILE A 200 -4.44 -9.40 10.97
N GLU A 201 -4.09 -9.50 12.24
CA GLU A 201 -4.20 -10.74 13.02
C GLU A 201 -5.65 -11.16 13.26
N SER A 202 -6.59 -10.20 13.38
CA SER A 202 -8.03 -10.49 13.48
C SER A 202 -8.68 -10.89 12.15
N GLY A 203 -7.97 -10.75 11.02
CA GLY A 203 -8.52 -11.00 9.68
C GLY A 203 -9.63 -10.03 9.31
N TYR A 204 -9.46 -8.72 9.62
CA TYR A 204 -10.44 -7.69 9.35
C TYR A 204 -10.95 -7.73 7.90
N GLY A 205 -12.28 -7.69 7.71
CA GLY A 205 -12.95 -7.71 6.40
C GLY A 205 -12.98 -9.08 5.69
N LEU A 206 -12.26 -10.12 6.19
CA LEU A 206 -12.25 -11.45 5.54
C LEU A 206 -13.60 -12.17 5.66
N LYS A 207 -14.37 -11.92 6.71
CA LYS A 207 -15.70 -12.51 6.89
C LYS A 207 -16.70 -11.95 5.88
N GLU A 208 -16.66 -10.65 5.62
CA GLU A 208 -17.52 -9.98 4.64
C GLU A 208 -17.22 -10.47 3.22
N ALA A 209 -15.94 -10.62 2.86
CA ALA A 209 -15.52 -11.15 1.57
C ALA A 209 -15.95 -12.61 1.32
N SER A 210 -16.33 -13.37 2.36
CA SER A 210 -16.84 -14.74 2.22
C SER A 210 -18.35 -14.80 1.92
N PHE A 211 -19.12 -13.79 2.30
CA PHE A 211 -20.57 -13.74 2.06
C PHE A 211 -20.94 -13.24 0.64
N ASP A 212 -20.16 -12.32 0.06
CA ASP A 212 -20.42 -11.80 -1.29
C ASP A 212 -20.28 -12.86 -2.39
N ASN A 213 -19.66 -14.01 -2.09
CA ASN A 213 -19.51 -15.14 -3.03
C ASN A 213 -20.66 -16.15 -2.98
N GLU A 214 -21.60 -16.07 -2.03
CA GLU A 214 -22.76 -16.97 -1.95
C GLU A 214 -24.01 -16.39 -2.64
N THR A 215 -23.98 -15.13 -3.06
CA THR A 215 -25.12 -14.42 -3.67
C THR A 215 -24.91 -14.04 -5.14
N SER A 216 -23.90 -14.61 -5.82
CA SER A 216 -23.62 -14.34 -7.25
C SER A 216 -23.76 -15.60 -8.10
#